data_9752bd78ddd43cfba2278fc0dddaef2f
#
_entry.id   9752bd78ddd43cfba2278fc0dddaef2f
#
_cell.length_a   1.000
_cell.length_b   1.000
_cell.length_c   1.000
_cell.angle_alpha   90.00
_cell.angle_beta   90.00
_cell.angle_gamma   90.00
#
_symmetry.space_group_name_H-M   'P 1'
#
loop_
_entity.id
_entity.type
_entity.pdbx_description
1 polymer ?
#
loop_
_entity_poly.entity_id
_entity_poly.type
_entity_poly.pdbx_seq_one_letter_code
_entity_poly.pdbx_strand_id
1 'polypeptide(L)'
;MVCFCVATAFGKGVYFSQYFWYSAQHVYSPPDKYKKKYVFQCRVLTGHFHVGKPDLVEPPVRDKKSLCLYNSVVDNTHNPSIFVVFHDNQVYPEYLITFYGG
;
A
#
# COMPACT_ATOMS: atom_id res chain seq x y z
N MET A 1 -3.99 1.42 8.18
CA MET A 1 -4.13 0.74 6.88
C MET A 1 -3.51 -0.65 6.95
N VAL A 2 -3.92 -1.53 6.07
CA VAL A 2 -3.48 -2.92 6.06
C VAL A 2 -2.59 -3.17 4.84
N CYS A 3 -1.39 -3.71 5.08
CA CYS A 3 -0.41 -4.01 4.04
C CYS A 3 -0.83 -5.23 3.23
N PHE A 4 -0.64 -5.17 1.93
CA PHE A 4 -0.72 -6.35 1.08
C PHE A 4 0.45 -6.37 0.10
N CYS A 5 0.90 -7.56 -0.25
CA CYS A 5 2.06 -7.73 -1.12
C CYS A 5 1.65 -8.06 -2.56
N VAL A 6 2.58 -7.87 -3.47
CA VAL A 6 2.50 -8.25 -4.89
C VAL A 6 1.37 -7.58 -5.66
N ALA A 7 1.51 -6.28 -5.86
CA ALA A 7 0.75 -5.55 -6.88
C ALA A 7 1.68 -4.54 -7.54
N THR A 8 1.43 -4.23 -8.80
CA THR A 8 2.25 -3.29 -9.56
C THR A 8 1.40 -2.32 -10.39
N ALA A 9 0.07 -2.39 -10.26
CA ALA A 9 -0.84 -1.61 -11.09
C ALA A 9 -0.65 -0.10 -10.99
N PHE A 10 -0.21 0.39 -9.82
CA PHE A 10 -0.06 1.83 -9.56
C PHE A 10 1.37 2.25 -9.25
N GLY A 11 2.33 1.32 -9.34
CA GLY A 11 3.74 1.58 -9.09
C GLY A 11 4.41 0.42 -8.38
N LYS A 12 5.74 0.47 -8.30
CA LYS A 12 6.58 -0.60 -7.72
C LYS A 12 6.97 -0.24 -6.28
N GLY A 13 5.99 -0.06 -5.43
CA GLY A 13 6.18 0.26 -4.02
C GLY A 13 5.47 -0.73 -3.12
N VAL A 14 5.32 -0.36 -1.85
CA VAL A 14 4.60 -1.15 -0.86
C VAL A 14 3.15 -0.69 -0.83
N TYR A 15 2.23 -1.63 -0.92
CA TYR A 15 0.80 -1.39 -1.08
C TYR A 15 0.07 -1.52 0.23
N PHE A 16 -0.88 -0.60 0.46
CA PHE A 16 -1.74 -0.57 1.63
C PHE A 16 -3.18 -0.34 1.22
N SER A 17 -4.11 -1.05 1.84
CA SER A 17 -5.55 -0.83 1.66
C SER A 17 -6.13 -0.23 2.93
N GLN A 18 -7.13 0.64 2.79
CA GLN A 18 -7.94 1.10 3.90
C GLN A 18 -8.88 0.00 4.42
N TYR A 19 -9.11 -1.04 3.61
CA TYR A 19 -10.06 -2.09 3.92
C TYR A 19 -9.35 -3.41 4.16
N PHE A 20 -9.58 -4.00 5.32
CA PHE A 20 -8.98 -5.28 5.71
C PHE A 20 -9.29 -6.39 4.70
N TRP A 21 -10.53 -6.49 4.23
CA TRP A 21 -10.94 -7.55 3.33
C TRP A 21 -10.15 -7.57 2.01
N TYR A 22 -9.71 -6.41 1.55
CA TYR A 22 -8.94 -6.34 0.32
C TYR A 22 -7.55 -6.95 0.50
N SER A 23 -6.86 -6.56 1.56
CA SER A 23 -5.52 -7.11 1.86
C SER A 23 -5.58 -8.58 2.28
N ALA A 24 -6.73 -9.04 2.76
CA ALA A 24 -6.92 -10.40 3.22
C ALA A 24 -7.20 -11.40 2.09
N GLN A 25 -7.34 -10.96 0.85
CA GLN A 25 -7.57 -11.85 -0.29
C GLN A 25 -6.38 -12.82 -0.46
N HIS A 26 -6.67 -14.05 -0.89
CA HIS A 26 -5.65 -15.09 -1.04
C HIS A 26 -4.49 -14.69 -1.95
N VAL A 27 -4.73 -13.83 -2.94
CA VAL A 27 -3.69 -13.33 -3.84
C VAL A 27 -2.67 -12.45 -3.11
N TYR A 28 -3.14 -11.65 -2.13
CA TYR A 28 -2.29 -10.70 -1.41
C TYR A 28 -1.82 -11.21 -0.05
N SER A 29 -2.56 -12.15 0.53
CA SER A 29 -2.26 -12.76 1.82
C SER A 29 -2.48 -14.26 1.72
N PRO A 30 -1.58 -15.01 1.05
CA PRO A 30 -1.76 -16.44 0.89
C PRO A 30 -1.69 -17.15 2.25
N PRO A 31 -2.59 -18.12 2.52
CA PRO A 31 -2.54 -18.88 3.76
C PRO A 31 -1.31 -19.78 3.81
N ASP A 32 -0.81 -20.02 5.03
CA ASP A 32 0.25 -21.00 5.24
C ASP A 32 -0.30 -22.44 5.21
N LYS A 33 0.55 -23.43 5.50
CA LYS A 33 0.16 -24.85 5.49
C LYS A 33 -0.94 -25.20 6.51
N TYR A 34 -1.15 -24.35 7.51
CA TYR A 34 -2.19 -24.51 8.53
C TYR A 34 -3.40 -23.63 8.24
N LYS A 35 -3.50 -23.06 7.05
CA LYS A 35 -4.55 -22.11 6.64
C LYS A 35 -4.56 -20.81 7.45
N LYS A 36 -3.43 -20.48 8.08
CA LYS A 36 -3.26 -19.18 8.73
C LYS A 36 -2.84 -18.12 7.71
N LYS A 37 -3.42 -16.96 7.84
CA LYS A 37 -3.10 -15.78 7.04
C LYS A 37 -2.57 -14.69 7.95
N TYR A 38 -1.66 -13.89 7.42
CA TYR A 38 -0.98 -12.84 8.16
C TYR A 38 -1.10 -11.54 7.39
N VAL A 39 -1.48 -10.47 8.07
CA VAL A 39 -1.44 -9.12 7.52
C VAL A 39 -0.91 -8.15 8.57
N PHE A 40 -0.20 -7.12 8.15
CA PHE A 40 0.24 -6.05 9.03
C PHE A 40 -0.77 -4.91 8.99
N GLN A 41 -1.21 -4.48 10.17
CA GLN A 41 -1.90 -3.21 10.32
C GLN A 41 -0.85 -2.14 10.58
N CYS A 42 -0.83 -1.10 9.75
CA CYS A 42 0.23 -0.11 9.74
C CYS A 42 -0.34 1.30 9.87
N ARG A 43 0.46 2.17 10.49
CA ARG A 43 0.30 3.60 10.36
C ARG A 43 1.14 4.03 9.16
N VAL A 44 0.54 4.75 8.21
CA VAL A 44 1.19 5.14 6.98
C VAL A 44 1.10 6.65 6.81
N LEU A 45 2.26 7.29 6.60
CA LEU A 45 2.32 8.72 6.30
C LEU A 45 2.12 8.91 4.80
N THR A 46 0.89 9.16 4.39
CA THR A 46 0.53 9.28 2.98
C THR A 46 0.83 10.65 2.38
N GLY A 47 0.74 11.70 3.19
CA GLY A 47 1.03 13.08 2.76
C GLY A 47 0.22 13.50 1.53
N HIS A 48 0.85 14.24 0.63
CA HIS A 48 0.26 14.60 -0.66
C HIS A 48 0.35 13.41 -1.61
N PHE A 49 -0.76 13.05 -2.25
CA PHE A 49 -0.81 11.87 -3.11
C PHE A 49 -1.37 12.20 -4.49
N HIS A 50 -1.04 11.36 -5.46
CA HIS A 50 -1.49 11.44 -6.85
C HIS A 50 -1.81 10.03 -7.36
N VAL A 51 -2.55 9.92 -8.48
CA VAL A 51 -2.84 8.62 -9.06
C VAL A 51 -1.55 7.95 -9.55
N GLY A 52 -1.41 6.65 -9.32
CA GLY A 52 -0.23 5.87 -9.71
C GLY A 52 -0.31 5.29 -11.11
N LYS A 53 0.83 4.80 -11.58
CA LYS A 53 1.00 4.09 -12.86
C LYS A 53 1.87 2.85 -12.65
N PRO A 54 1.74 1.80 -13.51
CA PRO A 54 2.44 0.53 -13.28
C PRO A 54 3.97 0.62 -13.19
N ASP A 55 4.60 1.52 -13.93
CA ASP A 55 6.08 1.56 -14.02
C ASP A 55 6.74 2.52 -13.05
N LEU A 56 5.99 3.16 -12.16
CA LEU A 56 6.57 4.10 -11.21
C LEU A 56 7.48 3.38 -10.21
N VAL A 57 8.68 3.89 -10.02
CA VAL A 57 9.61 3.46 -8.97
C VAL A 57 9.73 4.52 -7.87
N GLU A 58 9.15 5.68 -8.09
CA GLU A 58 9.04 6.77 -7.13
C GLU A 58 7.77 7.57 -7.47
N PRO A 59 7.24 8.38 -6.53
CA PRO A 59 6.08 9.21 -6.81
C PRO A 59 6.37 10.26 -7.88
N PRO A 60 5.35 10.71 -8.62
CA PRO A 60 5.55 11.78 -9.60
C PRO A 60 5.89 13.12 -8.95
N VAL A 61 6.41 14.03 -9.75
CA VAL A 61 6.77 15.40 -9.31
C VAL A 61 5.50 16.19 -9.01
N ARG A 62 5.40 16.75 -7.81
CA ARG A 62 4.30 17.62 -7.38
C ARG A 62 4.55 19.06 -7.76
N ASP A 63 5.79 19.53 -7.59
CA ASP A 63 6.19 20.90 -7.88
C ASP A 63 7.46 20.87 -8.72
N LYS A 64 7.33 21.29 -9.98
CA LYS A 64 8.45 21.30 -10.94
C LYS A 64 9.56 22.28 -10.58
N LYS A 65 9.23 23.38 -9.88
CA LYS A 65 10.22 24.38 -9.50
C LYS A 65 11.16 23.89 -8.41
N SER A 66 10.60 23.27 -7.37
CA SER A 66 11.36 22.76 -6.23
C SER A 66 11.76 21.29 -6.39
N LEU A 67 11.28 20.62 -7.44
CA LEU A 67 11.44 19.17 -7.67
C LEU A 67 10.92 18.32 -6.53
N CYS A 68 9.93 18.83 -5.78
CA CYS A 68 9.27 18.07 -4.74
C CYS A 68 8.35 17.00 -5.35
N LEU A 69 8.49 15.76 -4.87
CA LEU A 69 7.65 14.66 -5.28
C LEU A 69 6.38 14.60 -4.43
N TYR A 70 5.36 13.94 -4.94
CA TYR A 70 4.27 13.48 -4.09
C TYR A 70 4.80 12.49 -3.07
N ASN A 71 4.09 12.33 -1.95
CA ASN A 71 4.54 11.43 -0.88
C ASN A 71 4.10 9.98 -1.13
N SER A 72 2.99 9.79 -1.83
CA SER A 72 2.47 8.47 -2.16
C SER A 72 1.65 8.53 -3.44
N VAL A 73 1.25 7.37 -3.95
CA VAL A 73 0.32 7.28 -5.08
C VAL A 73 -0.89 6.45 -4.68
N VAL A 74 -1.99 6.65 -5.37
CA VAL A 74 -3.29 6.04 -5.06
C VAL A 74 -3.94 5.49 -6.32
N ASP A 75 -4.97 4.66 -6.14
CA ASP A 75 -5.81 4.17 -7.21
C ASP A 75 -6.76 5.26 -7.74
N ASN A 76 -7.28 6.10 -6.85
CA ASN A 76 -8.24 7.16 -7.19
C ASN A 76 -8.07 8.32 -6.21
N THR A 77 -7.79 9.52 -6.73
CA THR A 77 -7.56 10.70 -5.88
C THR A 77 -8.83 11.24 -5.21
N HIS A 78 -9.99 10.98 -5.79
CA HIS A 78 -11.27 11.45 -5.21
C HIS A 78 -11.75 10.56 -4.07
N ASN A 79 -11.47 9.26 -4.14
CA ASN A 79 -11.87 8.30 -3.12
C ASN A 79 -10.80 7.21 -2.99
N PRO A 80 -9.66 7.53 -2.38
CA PRO A 80 -8.56 6.58 -2.31
C PRO A 80 -8.93 5.37 -1.43
N SER A 81 -8.69 4.17 -1.94
CA SER A 81 -8.80 2.94 -1.17
C SER A 81 -7.47 2.20 -1.09
N ILE A 82 -6.59 2.41 -2.06
CA ILE A 82 -5.26 1.81 -2.13
C ILE A 82 -4.21 2.93 -2.14
N PHE A 83 -3.22 2.80 -1.26
CA PHE A 83 -2.07 3.70 -1.19
C PHE A 83 -0.79 2.90 -1.45
N VAL A 84 0.12 3.50 -2.23
CA VAL A 84 1.43 2.92 -2.49
C VAL A 84 2.49 3.90 -2.01
N VAL A 85 3.39 3.43 -1.14
CA VAL A 85 4.51 4.23 -0.64
C VAL A 85 5.82 3.61 -1.10
N PHE A 86 6.83 4.44 -1.28
CA PHE A 86 8.11 4.05 -1.88
C PHE A 86 9.27 4.14 -0.89
N HIS A 87 9.02 4.60 0.34
CA HIS A 87 10.06 4.76 1.37
C HIS A 87 9.63 4.13 2.68
N ASP A 88 10.54 3.40 3.31
CA ASP A 88 10.28 2.68 4.55
C ASP A 88 9.93 3.60 5.71
N ASN A 89 10.48 4.81 5.73
CA ASN A 89 10.25 5.76 6.82
C ASN A 89 8.82 6.34 6.84
N GLN A 90 8.00 6.02 5.85
CA GLN A 90 6.60 6.40 5.81
C GLN A 90 5.69 5.37 6.49
N VAL A 91 6.22 4.24 6.91
CA VAL A 91 5.42 3.10 7.38
C VAL A 91 5.84 2.71 8.80
N TYR A 92 4.85 2.60 9.69
CA TYR A 92 5.04 2.12 11.05
C TYR A 92 4.13 0.92 11.27
N PRO A 93 4.64 -0.32 11.23
CA PRO A 93 3.85 -1.50 11.56
C PRO A 93 3.44 -1.43 13.04
N GLU A 94 2.14 -1.53 13.30
CA GLU A 94 1.61 -1.48 14.67
C GLU A 94 1.21 -2.87 15.17
N TYR A 95 0.55 -3.66 14.31
CA TYR A 95 0.02 -4.97 14.68
C TYR A 95 0.23 -5.97 13.56
N LEU A 96 0.59 -7.18 13.93
CA LEU A 96 0.51 -8.33 13.06
C LEU A 96 -0.79 -9.07 13.36
N ILE A 97 -1.68 -9.14 12.39
CA ILE A 97 -2.97 -9.79 12.53
C ILE A 97 -2.87 -11.19 11.93
N THR A 98 -3.17 -12.19 12.75
CA THR A 98 -3.20 -13.60 12.33
C THR A 98 -4.65 -14.06 12.33
N PHE A 99 -5.08 -14.69 11.23
CA PHE A 99 -6.44 -15.21 11.12
C PHE A 99 -6.46 -16.42 10.22
N TYR A 100 -7.55 -17.19 10.29
CA TYR A 100 -7.71 -18.38 9.46
C TYR A 100 -8.48 -18.03 8.18
N GLY A 101 -7.87 -18.37 7.03
CA GLY A 101 -8.48 -18.18 5.72
C GLY A 101 -9.01 -19.53 5.21
N GLY A 102 -10.28 -19.54 4.93
CA GLY A 102 -10.93 -20.72 4.34
C GLY A 102 -10.75 -20.84 2.84
#